data_cbcdefb5ed98f8d0ae6571e40692383f
#
_entry.id   cbcdefb5ed98f8d0ae6571e40692383f
#
_cell.length_a   1.000
_cell.length_b   1.000
_cell.length_c   1.000
_cell.angle_alpha   90.00
_cell.angle_beta   90.00
_cell.angle_gamma   90.00
#
_symmetry.space_group_name_H-M   'P 1'
#
loop_
_entity.id
_entity.type
_entity.pdbx_description
1 polymer ?
#
loop_
_entity_poly.entity_id
_entity_poly.type
_entity_poly.pdbx_seq_one_letter_code
_entity_poly.pdbx_strand_id
1 'polypeptide(L)'
;RRPSKDIDVVTVGSGIELAKAVARRLGRRAHLSVFKNFGTAQVKVGDCEIEFVGARRESYRRDSRKPIVEDGTLEDDQNRRDFTINALALCLNDGRYGELVDPFGGLDDLEALRIVTPRDPDVTFSDDPLRMMRAVRFASQLGFDLDPETFDAIARNRERIAIISKERIADELNKIVLSPKPSIGFE
;
A
#
# COMPACT_ATOMS: atom_id res chain seq x y z
N ARG A 1 4.73 17.83 -5.09
CA ARG A 1 5.24 16.54 -5.61
C ARG A 1 6.42 16.10 -4.77
N ARG A 2 6.40 14.89 -4.24
CA ARG A 2 7.57 14.28 -3.58
C ARG A 2 8.37 13.52 -4.62
N PRO A 3 9.70 13.66 -4.69
CA PRO A 3 10.51 12.80 -5.54
C PRO A 3 10.39 11.36 -5.02
N SER A 4 10.07 10.41 -5.90
CA SER A 4 10.13 8.98 -5.62
C SER A 4 11.16 8.33 -6.53
N LYS A 5 11.95 7.42 -5.97
CA LYS A 5 12.88 6.58 -6.72
C LYS A 5 12.30 5.18 -6.93
N ASP A 6 11.23 4.85 -6.21
CA ASP A 6 10.61 3.55 -6.20
C ASP A 6 9.40 3.55 -7.15
N ILE A 7 9.34 2.54 -8.00
CA ILE A 7 8.23 2.29 -8.91
C ILE A 7 7.70 0.90 -8.60
N ASP A 8 6.42 0.81 -8.23
CA ASP A 8 5.74 -0.45 -7.99
C ASP A 8 4.93 -0.84 -9.24
N VAL A 9 5.16 -2.06 -9.73
CA VAL A 9 4.42 -2.64 -10.86
C VAL A 9 3.66 -3.85 -10.37
N VAL A 10 2.33 -3.81 -10.46
CA VAL A 10 1.46 -4.93 -10.18
C VAL A 10 1.06 -5.63 -11.49
N THR A 11 1.06 -6.96 -11.50
CA THR A 11 0.62 -7.75 -12.65
C THR A 11 -0.34 -8.85 -12.21
N VAL A 12 -1.35 -9.14 -13.01
CA VAL A 12 -2.15 -10.35 -12.83
C VAL A 12 -1.29 -11.55 -13.24
N GLY A 13 -0.99 -12.41 -12.26
CA GLY A 13 -0.04 -13.51 -12.42
C GLY A 13 1.31 -13.23 -11.73
N SER A 14 2.39 -13.83 -12.22
CA SER A 14 3.69 -13.80 -11.53
C SER A 14 4.48 -12.51 -11.76
N GLY A 15 4.61 -11.69 -10.71
CA GLY A 15 5.52 -10.53 -10.70
C GLY A 15 6.98 -10.92 -10.96
N ILE A 16 7.41 -12.09 -10.47
CA ILE A 16 8.78 -12.60 -10.69
C ILE A 16 9.03 -12.86 -12.16
N GLU A 17 8.09 -13.50 -12.87
CA GLU A 17 8.28 -13.80 -14.30
C GLU A 17 8.25 -12.53 -15.16
N LEU A 18 7.39 -11.55 -14.80
CA LEU A 18 7.40 -10.24 -15.44
C LEU A 18 8.74 -9.53 -15.24
N ALA A 19 9.25 -9.49 -14.00
CA ALA A 19 10.55 -8.89 -13.69
C ALA A 19 11.69 -9.54 -14.47
N LYS A 20 11.70 -10.87 -14.59
CA LYS A 20 12.69 -11.59 -15.41
C LYS A 20 12.60 -11.21 -16.88
N ALA A 21 11.39 -11.06 -17.42
CA ALA A 21 11.19 -10.64 -18.81
C ALA A 21 11.71 -9.22 -19.06
N VAL A 22 11.39 -8.29 -18.15
CA VAL A 22 11.87 -6.90 -18.20
C VAL A 22 13.39 -6.85 -18.09
N ALA A 23 13.98 -7.55 -17.13
CA ALA A 23 15.43 -7.59 -16.95
C ALA A 23 16.16 -8.13 -18.19
N ARG A 24 15.62 -9.19 -18.81
CA ARG A 24 16.16 -9.71 -20.07
C ARG A 24 16.13 -8.67 -21.21
N ARG A 25 15.03 -7.90 -21.30
CA ARG A 25 14.86 -6.87 -22.33
C ARG A 25 15.83 -5.68 -22.13
N LEU A 26 16.10 -5.33 -20.88
CA LEU A 26 17.04 -4.25 -20.52
C LEU A 26 18.51 -4.68 -20.60
N GLY A 27 18.77 -5.99 -20.63
CA GLY A 27 20.10 -6.58 -20.79
C GLY A 27 21.04 -6.24 -19.62
N ARG A 28 22.35 -6.04 -19.94
CA ARG A 28 23.42 -5.88 -18.93
C ARG A 28 23.27 -4.65 -18.00
N ARG A 29 22.37 -3.74 -18.33
CA ARG A 29 22.11 -2.54 -17.51
C ARG A 29 21.17 -2.80 -16.33
N ALA A 30 20.51 -3.94 -16.33
CA ALA A 30 19.54 -4.33 -15.30
C ALA A 30 20.14 -5.32 -14.30
N HIS A 31 19.97 -5.03 -13.01
CA HIS A 31 20.23 -5.98 -11.94
C HIS A 31 18.90 -6.51 -11.41
N LEU A 32 18.71 -7.83 -11.45
CA LEU A 32 17.49 -8.51 -10.98
C LEU A 32 17.73 -9.15 -9.60
N SER A 33 16.89 -8.79 -8.64
CA SER A 33 16.79 -9.45 -7.33
C SER A 33 15.44 -10.14 -7.20
N VAL A 34 15.43 -11.40 -6.74
CA VAL A 34 14.19 -12.19 -6.61
C VAL A 34 13.96 -12.58 -5.16
N PHE A 35 12.78 -12.25 -4.63
CA PHE A 35 12.35 -12.50 -3.24
C PHE A 35 11.26 -13.57 -3.23
N LYS A 36 11.66 -14.83 -3.42
CA LYS A 36 10.73 -15.98 -3.60
C LYS A 36 9.70 -16.10 -2.47
N ASN A 37 10.11 -15.87 -1.23
CA ASN A 37 9.24 -15.99 -0.06
C ASN A 37 8.12 -14.95 -0.04
N PHE A 38 8.29 -13.85 -0.76
CA PHE A 38 7.31 -12.76 -0.86
C PHE A 38 6.58 -12.74 -2.21
N GLY A 39 7.00 -13.59 -3.15
CA GLY A 39 6.46 -13.59 -4.51
C GLY A 39 6.78 -12.33 -5.32
N THR A 40 7.81 -11.57 -4.90
CA THR A 40 8.20 -10.29 -5.52
C THR A 40 9.57 -10.35 -6.16
N ALA A 41 9.86 -9.42 -7.05
CA ALA A 41 11.18 -9.21 -7.61
C ALA A 41 11.44 -7.73 -7.87
N GLN A 42 12.70 -7.33 -7.83
CA GLN A 42 13.15 -5.97 -8.08
C GLN A 42 14.10 -5.93 -9.27
N VAL A 43 13.90 -4.96 -10.14
CA VAL A 43 14.84 -4.66 -11.23
C VAL A 43 15.43 -3.27 -10.98
N LYS A 44 16.74 -3.20 -10.83
CA LYS A 44 17.47 -1.96 -10.67
C LYS A 44 18.17 -1.57 -11.97
N VAL A 45 17.96 -0.33 -12.41
CA VAL A 45 18.60 0.25 -13.60
C VAL A 45 19.11 1.66 -13.27
N GLY A 46 20.42 1.82 -13.16
CA GLY A 46 20.99 3.08 -12.65
C GLY A 46 20.48 3.36 -11.23
N ASP A 47 19.89 4.55 -11.02
CA ASP A 47 19.32 4.99 -9.76
C ASP A 47 17.82 4.64 -9.61
N CYS A 48 17.22 4.03 -10.63
CA CYS A 48 15.81 3.64 -10.60
C CYS A 48 15.66 2.19 -10.10
N GLU A 49 14.75 2.00 -9.15
CA GLU A 49 14.36 0.69 -8.62
C GLU A 49 12.88 0.44 -8.94
N ILE A 50 12.61 -0.71 -9.57
CA ILE A 50 11.26 -1.11 -9.98
C ILE A 50 10.94 -2.41 -9.26
N GLU A 51 9.94 -2.39 -8.39
CA GLU A 51 9.43 -3.60 -7.74
C GLU A 51 8.29 -4.20 -8.55
N PHE A 52 8.32 -5.51 -8.72
CA PHE A 52 7.30 -6.27 -9.45
C PHE A 52 6.61 -7.22 -8.48
N VAL A 53 5.29 -7.10 -8.39
CA VAL A 53 4.44 -7.92 -7.52
C VAL A 53 3.32 -8.56 -8.34
N GLY A 54 2.92 -9.79 -7.97
CA GLY A 54 1.68 -10.37 -8.46
C GLY A 54 0.48 -9.74 -7.77
N ALA A 55 -0.60 -9.48 -8.51
CA ALA A 55 -1.88 -9.13 -7.92
C ALA A 55 -2.36 -10.26 -7.01
N ARG A 56 -2.81 -9.95 -5.82
CA ARG A 56 -3.16 -10.95 -4.82
C ARG A 56 -4.42 -10.60 -4.06
N ARG A 57 -5.14 -11.64 -3.68
CA ARG A 57 -6.22 -11.57 -2.72
C ARG A 57 -5.69 -11.99 -1.35
N GLU A 58 -6.06 -11.27 -0.33
CA GLU A 58 -5.71 -11.54 1.05
C GLU A 58 -6.97 -11.84 1.86
N SER A 59 -6.91 -12.89 2.68
CA SER A 59 -7.93 -13.18 3.69
C SER A 59 -7.28 -13.26 5.06
N TYR A 60 -7.99 -12.78 6.09
CA TYR A 60 -7.43 -12.65 7.43
C TYR A 60 -8.22 -13.49 8.44
N ARG A 61 -7.52 -14.03 9.42
CA ARG A 61 -8.13 -14.63 10.60
C ARG A 61 -8.20 -13.58 11.70
N ARG A 62 -9.25 -13.64 12.52
CA ARG A 62 -9.49 -12.65 13.57
C ARG A 62 -8.36 -12.56 14.61
N ASP A 63 -7.65 -13.64 14.86
CA ASP A 63 -6.55 -13.78 15.83
C ASP A 63 -5.17 -13.56 15.25
N SER A 64 -5.06 -13.28 13.95
CA SER A 64 -3.78 -13.14 13.26
C SER A 64 -3.87 -12.08 12.16
N ARG A 65 -2.87 -11.20 12.15
CA ARG A 65 -2.67 -10.26 11.05
C ARG A 65 -1.94 -10.86 9.84
N LYS A 66 -1.48 -12.13 9.94
CA LYS A 66 -0.84 -12.79 8.79
C LYS A 66 -1.92 -13.22 7.81
N PRO A 67 -1.97 -12.62 6.60
CA PRO A 67 -2.95 -13.01 5.62
C PRO A 67 -2.68 -14.40 5.06
N ILE A 68 -3.74 -15.06 4.66
CA ILE A 68 -3.67 -16.13 3.67
C ILE A 68 -3.65 -15.42 2.32
N VAL A 69 -2.62 -15.66 1.52
CA VAL A 69 -2.39 -14.97 0.24
C VAL A 69 -2.64 -15.94 -0.90
N GLU A 70 -3.47 -15.52 -1.83
CA GLU A 70 -3.79 -16.24 -3.05
C GLU A 70 -3.60 -15.32 -4.27
N ASP A 71 -3.40 -15.89 -5.44
CA ASP A 71 -3.41 -15.13 -6.69
C ASP A 71 -4.76 -14.43 -6.84
N GLY A 72 -4.74 -13.16 -7.22
CA GLY A 72 -5.92 -12.32 -7.31
C GLY A 72 -5.98 -11.53 -8.60
N THR A 73 -7.09 -10.83 -8.77
CA THR A 73 -7.28 -9.80 -9.80
C THR A 73 -6.67 -8.48 -9.37
N LEU A 74 -6.58 -7.51 -10.28
CA LEU A 74 -6.19 -6.14 -9.92
C LEU A 74 -7.17 -5.54 -8.90
N GLU A 75 -8.45 -5.82 -9.05
CA GLU A 75 -9.49 -5.37 -8.11
C GLU A 75 -9.27 -5.95 -6.71
N ASP A 76 -8.95 -7.26 -6.60
CA ASP A 76 -8.60 -7.88 -5.31
C ASP A 76 -7.40 -7.18 -4.67
N ASP A 77 -6.36 -6.87 -5.46
CA ASP A 77 -5.17 -6.17 -4.96
C ASP A 77 -5.46 -4.75 -4.50
N GLN A 78 -6.30 -4.01 -5.22
CA GLN A 78 -6.71 -2.66 -4.83
C GLN A 78 -7.61 -2.67 -3.60
N ASN A 79 -8.56 -3.62 -3.50
CA ASN A 79 -9.46 -3.79 -2.35
C ASN A 79 -8.76 -4.07 -1.02
N ARG A 80 -7.59 -4.71 -1.04
CA ARG A 80 -6.81 -4.99 0.17
C ARG A 80 -5.91 -3.84 0.63
N ARG A 81 -5.83 -2.74 -0.12
CA ARG A 81 -5.03 -1.57 0.24
C ARG A 81 -5.58 -0.87 1.48
N ASP A 82 -4.73 -0.09 2.13
CA ASP A 82 -5.10 0.64 3.35
C ASP A 82 -5.99 1.86 3.06
N PHE A 83 -5.61 2.68 2.06
CA PHE A 83 -6.30 3.91 1.74
C PHE A 83 -6.50 4.08 0.23
N THR A 84 -7.53 4.82 -0.16
CA THR A 84 -7.91 5.08 -1.55
C THR A 84 -6.76 5.75 -2.32
N ILE A 85 -6.08 6.71 -1.72
CA ILE A 85 -4.93 7.41 -2.29
C ILE A 85 -3.72 6.50 -2.58
N ASN A 86 -3.67 5.32 -1.95
CA ASN A 86 -2.65 4.29 -2.16
C ASN A 86 -3.12 3.16 -3.09
N ALA A 87 -4.36 3.24 -3.58
CA ALA A 87 -4.96 2.26 -4.49
C ALA A 87 -5.01 2.73 -5.95
N LEU A 88 -4.54 3.94 -6.24
CA LEU A 88 -4.42 4.48 -7.59
C LEU A 88 -3.39 3.68 -8.40
N ALA A 89 -3.69 3.41 -9.66
CA ALA A 89 -2.77 2.77 -10.58
C ALA A 89 -2.84 3.37 -11.98
N LEU A 90 -1.76 3.26 -12.74
CA LEU A 90 -1.72 3.58 -14.16
C LEU A 90 -1.62 2.28 -14.97
N CYS A 91 -2.47 2.12 -15.96
CA CYS A 91 -2.44 0.97 -16.84
C CYS A 91 -1.22 1.04 -17.76
N LEU A 92 -0.44 -0.03 -17.81
CA LEU A 92 0.72 -0.18 -18.69
C LEU A 92 0.45 -1.13 -19.86
N ASN A 93 -0.76 -1.68 -19.95
CA ASN A 93 -1.12 -2.61 -21.01
C ASN A 93 -1.31 -1.85 -22.34
N ASP A 94 -0.99 -2.56 -23.43
CA ASP A 94 -1.23 -2.08 -24.78
C ASP A 94 -2.73 -1.76 -24.99
N GLY A 95 -3.02 -0.69 -25.71
CA GLY A 95 -4.40 -0.20 -25.94
C GLY A 95 -5.02 0.62 -24.79
N ARG A 96 -4.51 0.52 -23.57
CA ARG A 96 -4.96 1.28 -22.38
C ARG A 96 -3.82 2.00 -21.67
N TYR A 97 -2.69 2.14 -22.33
CA TYR A 97 -1.48 2.73 -21.75
C TYR A 97 -1.71 4.15 -21.23
N GLY A 98 -1.37 4.37 -19.95
CA GLY A 98 -1.52 5.66 -19.29
C GLY A 98 -2.92 5.95 -18.75
N GLU A 99 -3.89 5.03 -18.93
CA GLU A 99 -5.22 5.16 -18.32
C GLU A 99 -5.12 5.05 -16.79
N LEU A 100 -5.75 6.01 -16.09
CA LEU A 100 -5.87 5.98 -14.64
C LEU A 100 -6.89 4.90 -14.23
N VAL A 101 -6.49 4.05 -13.30
CA VAL A 101 -7.35 3.05 -12.66
C VAL A 101 -7.58 3.49 -11.23
N ASP A 102 -8.77 4.00 -10.96
CA ASP A 102 -9.18 4.54 -9.66
C ASP A 102 -10.60 4.09 -9.31
N PRO A 103 -10.78 2.86 -8.82
CA PRO A 103 -12.10 2.31 -8.53
C PRO A 103 -12.77 2.90 -7.28
N PHE A 104 -12.02 3.66 -6.45
CA PHE A 104 -12.51 4.15 -5.16
C PHE A 104 -12.59 5.67 -5.05
N GLY A 105 -12.32 6.41 -6.12
CA GLY A 105 -12.26 7.88 -6.08
C GLY A 105 -11.07 8.43 -5.29
N GLY A 106 -9.96 7.70 -5.30
CA GLY A 106 -8.74 8.09 -4.59
C GLY A 106 -8.12 9.39 -5.09
N LEU A 107 -8.37 9.76 -6.36
CA LEU A 107 -7.94 11.06 -6.89
C LEU A 107 -8.73 12.21 -6.26
N ASP A 108 -10.06 12.05 -6.11
CA ASP A 108 -10.91 13.04 -5.44
C ASP A 108 -10.53 13.19 -3.96
N ASP A 109 -10.23 12.08 -3.27
CA ASP A 109 -9.73 12.11 -1.89
C ASP A 109 -8.38 12.79 -1.77
N LEU A 110 -7.49 12.57 -2.75
CA LEU A 110 -6.18 13.23 -2.81
C LEU A 110 -6.34 14.76 -3.00
N GLU A 111 -7.26 15.19 -3.87
CA GLU A 111 -7.57 16.60 -4.10
C GLU A 111 -8.26 17.24 -2.88
N ALA A 112 -9.15 16.48 -2.22
CA ALA A 112 -9.80 16.89 -0.99
C ALA A 112 -8.90 16.83 0.26
N LEU A 113 -7.65 16.35 0.12
CA LEU A 113 -6.68 16.16 1.20
C LEU A 113 -7.23 15.25 2.31
N ARG A 114 -7.88 14.15 1.95
CA ARG A 114 -8.49 13.20 2.89
C ARG A 114 -7.84 11.83 2.86
N ILE A 115 -7.85 11.17 4.01
CA ILE A 115 -7.45 9.76 4.19
C ILE A 115 -8.72 8.93 4.36
N VAL A 116 -9.05 8.13 3.37
CA VAL A 116 -10.25 7.28 3.30
C VAL A 116 -9.85 5.84 3.02
N THR A 117 -10.53 4.87 3.62
CA THR A 117 -10.29 3.45 3.34
C THR A 117 -11.05 3.00 2.08
N PRO A 118 -10.49 2.10 1.24
CA PRO A 118 -11.17 1.62 0.02
C PRO A 118 -12.46 0.86 0.29
N ARG A 119 -12.54 0.20 1.45
CA ARG A 119 -13.69 -0.56 1.92
C ARG A 119 -14.12 -0.04 3.28
N ASP A 120 -15.13 -0.67 3.86
CA ASP A 120 -15.53 -0.46 5.25
C ASP A 120 -14.29 -0.36 6.16
N PRO A 121 -14.10 0.74 6.91
CA PRO A 121 -12.92 0.96 7.73
C PRO A 121 -12.81 -0.04 8.88
N ASP A 122 -13.92 -0.55 9.42
CA ASP A 122 -13.89 -1.58 10.46
C ASP A 122 -13.31 -2.89 9.92
N VAL A 123 -13.66 -3.27 8.69
CA VAL A 123 -13.07 -4.42 8.01
C VAL A 123 -11.58 -4.17 7.74
N THR A 124 -11.25 -3.00 7.20
CA THR A 124 -9.87 -2.62 6.85
C THR A 124 -8.94 -2.64 8.06
N PHE A 125 -9.39 -2.14 9.21
CA PHE A 125 -8.61 -2.12 10.45
C PHE A 125 -8.64 -3.44 11.20
N SER A 126 -9.71 -4.22 11.03
CA SER A 126 -9.76 -5.59 11.55
C SER A 126 -8.77 -6.51 10.83
N ASP A 127 -8.60 -6.37 9.52
CA ASP A 127 -7.68 -7.16 8.71
C ASP A 127 -6.21 -6.91 9.10
N ASP A 128 -5.77 -5.66 9.15
CA ASP A 128 -4.44 -5.28 9.68
C ASP A 128 -4.57 -4.05 10.58
N PRO A 129 -4.59 -4.22 11.92
CA PRO A 129 -4.74 -3.12 12.87
C PRO A 129 -3.62 -2.07 12.80
N LEU A 130 -2.47 -2.39 12.22
CA LEU A 130 -1.41 -1.39 12.01
C LEU A 130 -1.87 -0.26 11.08
N ARG A 131 -2.87 -0.50 10.23
CA ARG A 131 -3.44 0.52 9.35
C ARG A 131 -4.03 1.71 10.10
N MET A 132 -4.48 1.52 11.36
CA MET A 132 -4.89 2.63 12.23
C MET A 132 -3.73 3.60 12.48
N MET A 133 -2.56 3.10 12.85
CA MET A 133 -1.37 3.94 13.02
C MET A 133 -0.87 4.53 11.69
N ARG A 134 -1.03 3.79 10.59
CA ARG A 134 -0.71 4.30 9.25
C ARG A 134 -1.63 5.44 8.84
N ALA A 135 -2.94 5.42 9.20
CA ALA A 135 -3.87 6.52 8.98
C ALA A 135 -3.37 7.79 9.66
N VAL A 136 -3.08 7.70 10.96
CA VAL A 136 -2.52 8.81 11.76
C VAL A 136 -1.18 9.29 11.18
N ARG A 137 -0.31 8.37 10.77
CA ARG A 137 0.97 8.72 10.15
C ARG A 137 0.78 9.50 8.84
N PHE A 138 -0.10 9.04 7.96
CA PHE A 138 -0.34 9.74 6.69
C PHE A 138 -0.97 11.11 6.93
N ALA A 139 -1.91 11.25 7.87
CA ALA A 139 -2.44 12.55 8.27
C ALA A 139 -1.30 13.50 8.70
N SER A 140 -0.41 13.04 9.58
CA SER A 140 0.73 13.84 10.08
C SER A 140 1.77 14.15 8.98
N GLN A 141 2.03 13.21 8.07
CA GLN A 141 3.03 13.39 7.01
C GLN A 141 2.56 14.22 5.84
N LEU A 142 1.29 14.11 5.48
CA LEU A 142 0.69 14.77 4.32
C LEU A 142 -0.03 16.06 4.71
N GLY A 143 -0.42 16.19 5.99
CA GLY A 143 -1.30 17.24 6.47
C GLY A 143 -2.72 17.08 5.95
N PHE A 144 -3.17 15.83 5.79
CA PHE A 144 -4.51 15.46 5.35
C PHE A 144 -5.40 15.18 6.55
N ASP A 145 -6.69 15.41 6.39
CA ASP A 145 -7.68 15.05 7.39
C ASP A 145 -8.08 13.58 7.25
N LEU A 146 -8.42 12.96 8.37
CA LEU A 146 -9.07 11.64 8.36
C LEU A 146 -10.54 11.81 8.02
N ASP A 147 -11.04 10.99 7.11
CA ASP A 147 -12.48 10.89 6.89
C ASP A 147 -13.19 10.52 8.21
N PRO A 148 -14.34 11.12 8.54
CA PRO A 148 -15.00 10.92 9.84
C PRO A 148 -15.26 9.44 10.18
N GLU A 149 -15.75 8.64 9.22
CA GLU A 149 -16.00 7.22 9.43
C GLU A 149 -14.71 6.43 9.63
N THR A 150 -13.65 6.79 8.89
CA THR A 150 -12.29 6.22 9.07
C THR A 150 -11.75 6.56 10.45
N PHE A 151 -11.95 7.80 10.92
CA PHE A 151 -11.53 8.24 12.26
C PHE A 151 -12.27 7.48 13.37
N ASP A 152 -13.59 7.41 13.29
CA ASP A 152 -14.42 6.72 14.27
C ASP A 152 -14.11 5.21 14.35
N ALA A 153 -13.78 4.60 13.21
CA ALA A 153 -13.38 3.20 13.16
C ALA A 153 -12.05 2.93 13.88
N ILE A 154 -11.13 3.89 13.96
CA ILE A 154 -9.92 3.77 14.77
C ILE A 154 -10.29 3.56 16.23
N ALA A 155 -11.21 4.38 16.77
CA ALA A 155 -11.67 4.26 18.15
C ALA A 155 -12.35 2.90 18.42
N ARG A 156 -13.18 2.43 17.46
CA ARG A 156 -13.88 1.14 17.58
C ARG A 156 -12.93 -0.06 17.56
N ASN A 157 -11.84 0.02 16.79
CA ASN A 157 -10.90 -1.09 16.58
C ASN A 157 -9.61 -0.99 17.41
N ARG A 158 -9.43 0.04 18.22
CA ARG A 158 -8.18 0.37 18.94
C ARG A 158 -7.57 -0.81 19.71
N GLU A 159 -8.39 -1.64 20.33
CA GLU A 159 -7.91 -2.77 21.13
C GLU A 159 -7.21 -3.83 20.30
N ARG A 160 -7.53 -3.91 19.01
CA ARG A 160 -6.89 -4.86 18.10
C ARG A 160 -5.42 -4.57 17.84
N ILE A 161 -4.93 -3.37 18.18
CA ILE A 161 -3.50 -3.04 18.08
C ILE A 161 -2.62 -4.00 18.89
N ALA A 162 -3.19 -4.65 19.91
CA ALA A 162 -2.48 -5.60 20.76
C ALA A 162 -1.93 -6.83 20.02
N ILE A 163 -2.46 -7.19 18.84
CA ILE A 163 -1.93 -8.28 18.02
C ILE A 163 -0.73 -7.89 17.17
N ILE A 164 -0.38 -6.59 17.14
CA ILE A 164 0.74 -6.07 16.36
C ILE A 164 2.02 -6.10 17.23
N SER A 165 3.13 -6.48 16.60
CA SER A 165 4.41 -6.46 17.31
C SER A 165 4.84 -5.05 17.68
N LYS A 166 5.49 -4.92 18.84
CA LYS A 166 5.93 -3.62 19.38
C LYS A 166 6.89 -2.88 18.45
N GLU A 167 7.72 -3.63 17.72
CA GLU A 167 8.67 -3.07 16.75
C GLU A 167 7.92 -2.34 15.62
N ARG A 168 6.86 -2.92 15.08
CA ARG A 168 6.08 -2.29 14.01
C ARG A 168 5.31 -1.07 14.51
N ILE A 169 4.79 -1.14 15.74
CA ILE A 169 4.15 0.01 16.39
C ILE A 169 5.18 1.14 16.56
N ALA A 170 6.38 0.82 17.08
CA ALA A 170 7.45 1.78 17.25
C ALA A 170 7.90 2.41 15.92
N ASP A 171 7.99 1.62 14.85
CA ASP A 171 8.35 2.12 13.52
C ASP A 171 7.34 3.15 12.99
N GLU A 172 6.02 2.88 13.13
CA GLU A 172 5.00 3.84 12.71
C GLU A 172 5.00 5.07 13.63
N LEU A 173 5.14 4.89 14.95
CA LEU A 173 5.24 5.99 15.91
C LEU A 173 6.43 6.90 15.59
N ASN A 174 7.61 6.34 15.33
CA ASN A 174 8.79 7.11 14.93
C ASN A 174 8.53 7.94 13.66
N LYS A 175 7.83 7.37 12.67
CA LYS A 175 7.47 8.09 11.45
C LYS A 175 6.46 9.22 11.71
N ILE A 176 5.57 9.08 12.70
CA ILE A 176 4.65 10.16 13.15
C ILE A 176 5.46 11.26 13.81
N VAL A 177 6.30 10.93 14.79
CA VAL A 177 7.13 11.91 15.54
C VAL A 177 8.06 12.69 14.58
N LEU A 178 8.63 12.03 13.58
CA LEU A 178 9.52 12.64 12.59
C LEU A 178 8.79 13.29 11.41
N SER A 179 7.47 13.33 11.42
CA SER A 179 6.68 13.95 10.36
C SER A 179 6.73 15.49 10.41
N PRO A 180 6.36 16.18 9.32
CA PRO A 180 6.28 17.65 9.32
C PRO A 180 5.28 18.24 10.31
N LYS A 181 4.22 17.49 10.67
CA LYS A 181 3.14 17.91 11.60
C LYS A 181 2.86 16.81 12.63
N PRO A 182 3.79 16.54 13.55
CA PRO A 182 3.63 15.43 14.50
C PRO A 182 2.44 15.65 15.46
N SER A 183 2.06 16.92 15.78
CA SER A 183 0.91 17.24 16.65
C SER A 183 -0.39 16.58 16.17
N ILE A 184 -0.64 16.52 14.85
CA ILE A 184 -1.83 15.86 14.31
C ILE A 184 -1.93 14.38 14.75
N GLY A 185 -0.80 13.75 14.99
CA GLY A 185 -0.75 12.34 15.42
C GLY A 185 -1.03 12.12 16.90
N PHE A 186 -1.15 13.20 17.70
CA PHE A 186 -1.35 13.15 19.15
C PHE A 186 -2.60 13.91 19.61
N GLU A 187 -3.34 14.52 18.71
CA GLU A 187 -4.65 15.13 18.92
C GLU A 187 -5.78 14.12 18.75
#